data_9da3ff9d602115f5ae0c4652f34a55ce
#
_entry.id   9da3ff9d602115f5ae0c4652f34a55ce
#
_cell.length_a   1.000
_cell.length_b   1.000
_cell.length_c   1.000
_cell.angle_alpha   90.00
_cell.angle_beta   90.00
_cell.angle_gamma   90.00
#
_symmetry.space_group_name_H-M   'P 1'
#
loop_
_entity.id
_entity.type
_entity.pdbx_description
1 polymer ?
#
loop_
_entity_poly.entity_id
_entity_poly.type
_entity_poly.pdbx_seq_one_letter_code
_entity_poly.pdbx_strand_id
1 'polypeptide(L)'
;MDTNADETAAASTASEAANATPTSVAFTEQMTGFFVLGAGDPRSAYEDARVRDERMMFELTITAPDIDEFVSGDEHEGTAAGYLDSDALGGRLPVERGWFNLFVQSGDLDERIMKYRLWLTTEGGSAVTFVGFKDVRDDPGFDLWDDTTTLFVQVLDGHVPPGADVAATGLLDPADPSVLGAGVLRIRPLDFAEQMTTFTTTGPGGAQAIARFGGLFLGRLWSTYGRLARQDDA
;
A
#
# COMPACT_ATOMS: atom_id res chain seq x y z
N MET A 1 -31.18 28.87 -35.75
CA MET A 1 -29.82 28.57 -36.26
C MET A 1 -28.82 28.89 -35.16
N ASP A 2 -28.71 28.04 -34.12
CA ASP A 2 -27.74 28.25 -33.01
C ASP A 2 -27.33 26.94 -32.31
N THR A 3 -27.29 25.83 -33.06
CA THR A 3 -26.88 24.52 -32.48
C THR A 3 -25.40 24.18 -32.68
N ASN A 4 -24.65 25.00 -33.42
CA ASN A 4 -23.26 24.67 -33.80
C ASN A 4 -22.19 25.28 -32.88
N ALA A 5 -22.55 26.27 -32.05
CA ALA A 5 -21.60 26.92 -31.14
C ALA A 5 -21.38 26.12 -29.83
N ASP A 6 -22.40 25.43 -29.37
CA ASP A 6 -22.37 24.68 -28.10
C ASP A 6 -21.59 23.36 -28.25
N GLU A 7 -21.69 22.70 -29.42
CA GLU A 7 -20.98 21.47 -29.74
C GLU A 7 -19.46 21.69 -29.93
N THR A 8 -19.08 22.87 -30.46
CA THR A 8 -17.65 23.26 -30.64
C THR A 8 -17.00 23.63 -29.31
N ALA A 9 -17.74 24.24 -28.39
CA ALA A 9 -17.24 24.54 -27.04
C ALA A 9 -17.04 23.29 -26.18
N ALA A 10 -17.97 22.32 -26.27
CA ALA A 10 -17.85 21.07 -25.58
C ALA A 10 -16.69 20.20 -26.10
N ALA A 11 -16.44 20.21 -27.41
CA ALA A 11 -15.32 19.48 -28.02
C ALA A 11 -13.96 20.13 -27.67
N SER A 12 -13.90 21.48 -27.54
CA SER A 12 -12.68 22.20 -27.14
C SER A 12 -12.32 21.94 -25.69
N THR A 13 -13.29 21.95 -24.77
CA THR A 13 -13.08 21.65 -23.36
C THR A 13 -12.70 20.20 -23.10
N ALA A 14 -13.26 19.24 -23.86
CA ALA A 14 -12.87 17.83 -23.80
C ALA A 14 -11.44 17.60 -24.33
N SER A 15 -11.01 18.35 -25.35
CA SER A 15 -9.64 18.26 -25.91
C SER A 15 -8.60 18.92 -24.98
N GLU A 16 -8.94 19.97 -24.27
CA GLU A 16 -8.07 20.59 -23.26
C GLU A 16 -7.90 19.72 -22.03
N ALA A 17 -8.95 19.04 -21.58
CA ALA A 17 -8.88 18.08 -20.47
C ALA A 17 -8.01 16.85 -20.81
N ALA A 18 -8.04 16.39 -22.07
CA ALA A 18 -7.23 15.25 -22.53
C ALA A 18 -5.72 15.58 -22.66
N ASN A 19 -5.32 16.87 -22.61
CA ASN A 19 -3.93 17.34 -22.72
C ASN A 19 -3.35 17.87 -21.40
N ALA A 20 -4.10 17.83 -20.29
CA ALA A 20 -3.61 18.26 -19.00
C ALA A 20 -2.56 17.26 -18.50
N THR A 21 -1.36 17.73 -18.18
CA THR A 21 -0.33 16.91 -17.52
C THR A 21 -0.87 16.45 -16.17
N PRO A 22 -0.90 15.13 -15.88
CA PRO A 22 -1.41 14.63 -14.62
C PRO A 22 -0.57 15.15 -13.44
N THR A 23 -1.22 15.33 -12.31
CA THR A 23 -0.52 15.70 -11.06
C THR A 23 -0.28 14.46 -10.24
N SER A 24 0.99 14.16 -9.97
CA SER A 24 1.37 13.04 -9.10
C SER A 24 1.51 13.47 -7.64
N VAL A 25 1.29 12.52 -6.74
CA VAL A 25 1.65 12.62 -5.32
C VAL A 25 2.55 11.44 -4.97
N ALA A 26 3.65 11.69 -4.30
CA ALA A 26 4.54 10.63 -3.80
C ALA A 26 4.93 10.90 -2.35
N PHE A 27 5.18 9.80 -1.61
CA PHE A 27 5.73 9.83 -0.24
C PHE A 27 6.64 8.63 -0.03
N THR A 28 7.55 8.73 0.94
CA THR A 28 8.44 7.61 1.31
C THR A 28 7.98 6.99 2.62
N GLU A 29 7.89 5.67 2.63
CA GLU A 29 7.53 4.87 3.81
C GLU A 29 8.66 3.91 4.14
N GLN A 30 9.02 3.82 5.43
CA GLN A 30 9.94 2.83 5.96
C GLN A 30 9.21 1.93 6.95
N MET A 31 9.34 0.60 6.77
CA MET A 31 8.83 -0.37 7.72
C MET A 31 9.91 -1.36 8.13
N THR A 32 9.92 -1.75 9.40
CA THR A 32 10.89 -2.68 9.95
C THR A 32 10.20 -3.77 10.77
N GLY A 33 10.78 -4.97 10.80
CA GLY A 33 10.23 -6.07 11.59
C GLY A 33 11.02 -7.35 11.48
N PHE A 34 10.32 -8.47 11.51
CA PHE A 34 10.92 -9.80 11.54
C PHE A 34 10.25 -10.71 10.52
N PHE A 35 11.06 -11.53 9.86
CA PHE A 35 10.66 -12.43 8.78
C PHE A 35 11.50 -13.70 8.84
N VAL A 36 10.89 -14.86 8.60
CA VAL A 36 11.59 -16.14 8.57
C VAL A 36 11.22 -16.94 7.33
N LEU A 37 12.22 -17.57 6.70
CA LEU A 37 12.01 -18.56 5.66
C LEU A 37 11.44 -19.86 6.21
N GLY A 38 10.63 -20.57 5.40
CA GLY A 38 10.03 -21.85 5.74
C GLY A 38 8.77 -21.75 6.59
N ALA A 39 8.28 -20.55 6.90
CA ALA A 39 7.00 -20.33 7.57
C ALA A 39 6.01 -19.69 6.58
N GLY A 40 4.72 -20.02 6.69
CA GLY A 40 3.69 -19.45 5.81
C GLY A 40 2.73 -18.49 6.51
N ASP A 41 2.49 -18.65 7.80
CA ASP A 41 1.62 -17.77 8.57
C ASP A 41 2.40 -16.59 9.18
N PRO A 42 2.05 -15.33 8.84
CA PRO A 42 2.83 -14.17 9.28
C PRO A 42 2.89 -13.98 10.80
N ARG A 43 1.82 -14.33 11.53
CA ARG A 43 1.74 -14.09 12.98
C ARG A 43 2.62 -15.06 13.76
N SER A 44 2.56 -16.35 13.43
CA SER A 44 3.43 -17.35 14.05
C SER A 44 4.89 -17.18 13.63
N ALA A 45 5.14 -16.86 12.35
CA ALA A 45 6.46 -16.58 11.82
C ALA A 45 7.16 -15.40 12.53
N TYR A 46 6.42 -14.35 12.87
CA TYR A 46 6.96 -13.18 13.56
C TYR A 46 7.61 -13.53 14.91
N GLU A 47 6.95 -14.35 15.72
CA GLU A 47 7.49 -14.71 17.04
C GLU A 47 8.78 -15.55 16.92
N ASP A 48 8.81 -16.48 15.98
CA ASP A 48 9.99 -17.31 15.71
C ASP A 48 11.16 -16.46 15.19
N ALA A 49 10.90 -15.57 14.21
CA ALA A 49 11.88 -14.69 13.63
C ALA A 49 12.44 -13.68 14.65
N ARG A 50 11.58 -13.17 15.54
CA ARG A 50 11.97 -12.26 16.62
C ARG A 50 12.95 -12.91 17.60
N VAL A 51 12.73 -14.18 17.95
CA VAL A 51 13.64 -14.93 18.83
C VAL A 51 15.00 -15.15 18.18
N ARG A 52 15.04 -15.33 16.87
CA ARG A 52 16.27 -15.54 16.08
C ARG A 52 16.94 -14.24 15.63
N ASP A 53 16.30 -13.08 15.87
CA ASP A 53 16.72 -11.76 15.35
C ASP A 53 16.79 -11.70 13.81
N GLU A 54 15.94 -12.48 13.12
CA GLU A 54 15.84 -12.50 11.65
C GLU A 54 15.05 -11.30 11.15
N ARG A 55 15.75 -10.23 10.82
CA ARG A 55 15.19 -8.93 10.50
C ARG A 55 14.83 -8.79 9.03
N MET A 56 13.81 -7.98 8.78
CA MET A 56 13.44 -7.47 7.46
C MET A 56 13.03 -6.00 7.58
N MET A 57 13.39 -5.21 6.58
CA MET A 57 12.91 -3.84 6.42
C MET A 57 12.70 -3.53 4.95
N PHE A 58 11.89 -2.54 4.66
CA PHE A 58 11.87 -1.88 3.36
C PHE A 58 11.87 -0.36 3.50
N GLU A 59 12.34 0.32 2.48
CA GLU A 59 12.12 1.73 2.22
C GLU A 59 11.55 1.86 0.81
N LEU A 60 10.33 2.39 0.73
CA LEU A 60 9.57 2.50 -0.51
C LEU A 60 9.10 3.94 -0.73
N THR A 61 9.30 4.45 -1.93
CA THR A 61 8.58 5.61 -2.43
C THR A 61 7.30 5.13 -3.12
N ILE A 62 6.17 5.46 -2.52
CA ILE A 62 4.84 5.21 -3.07
C ILE A 62 4.43 6.41 -3.91
N THR A 63 3.96 6.17 -5.12
CA THR A 63 3.54 7.22 -6.04
C THR A 63 2.14 6.95 -6.59
N ALA A 64 1.25 7.90 -6.43
CA ALA A 64 0.02 8.03 -7.21
C ALA A 64 0.36 8.86 -8.45
N PRO A 65 0.51 8.27 -9.64
CA PRO A 65 1.00 8.98 -10.84
C PRO A 65 -0.01 10.02 -11.36
N ASP A 66 -1.28 9.77 -11.14
CA ASP A 66 -2.39 10.71 -11.37
C ASP A 66 -3.28 10.71 -10.13
N ILE A 67 -3.32 11.84 -9.40
CA ILE A 67 -4.10 11.93 -8.17
C ILE A 67 -5.60 11.84 -8.42
N ASP A 68 -6.08 12.26 -9.58
CA ASP A 68 -7.49 12.24 -9.91
C ASP A 68 -7.96 10.81 -10.18
N GLU A 69 -7.19 10.03 -10.93
CA GLU A 69 -7.43 8.60 -11.13
C GLU A 69 -7.28 7.83 -9.82
N PHE A 70 -6.23 8.11 -9.04
CA PHE A 70 -5.99 7.45 -7.77
C PHE A 70 -7.14 7.64 -6.77
N VAL A 71 -7.66 8.88 -6.63
CA VAL A 71 -8.75 9.17 -5.68
C VAL A 71 -10.11 8.66 -6.17
N SER A 72 -10.36 8.67 -7.48
CA SER A 72 -11.64 8.24 -8.05
C SER A 72 -11.73 6.74 -8.33
N GLY A 73 -10.61 6.05 -8.47
CA GLY A 73 -10.56 4.62 -8.73
C GLY A 73 -10.88 3.79 -7.48
N ASP A 74 -11.56 2.65 -7.66
CA ASP A 74 -11.95 1.76 -6.56
C ASP A 74 -10.75 1.06 -5.91
N GLU A 75 -9.70 0.80 -6.69
CA GLU A 75 -8.48 0.12 -6.24
C GLU A 75 -7.44 1.09 -5.65
N HIS A 76 -7.60 2.40 -5.83
CA HIS A 76 -6.63 3.42 -5.41
C HIS A 76 -5.18 2.97 -5.68
N GLU A 77 -4.91 2.57 -6.94
CA GLU A 77 -3.66 1.93 -7.33
C GLU A 77 -2.55 2.96 -7.53
N GLY A 78 -1.43 2.74 -6.86
CA GLY A 78 -0.18 3.46 -7.02
C GLY A 78 0.98 2.51 -7.33
N THR A 79 2.14 3.08 -7.59
CA THR A 79 3.38 2.34 -7.77
C THR A 79 4.25 2.41 -6.51
N ALA A 80 5.10 1.40 -6.31
CA ALA A 80 6.08 1.34 -5.24
C ALA A 80 7.47 1.11 -5.83
N ALA A 81 8.45 1.95 -5.46
CA ALA A 81 9.83 1.83 -5.87
C ALA A 81 10.76 2.04 -4.66
N GLY A 82 11.89 1.34 -4.63
CA GLY A 82 12.82 1.41 -3.51
C GLY A 82 13.56 0.10 -3.32
N TYR A 83 13.69 -0.35 -2.08
CA TYR A 83 14.39 -1.60 -1.77
C TYR A 83 13.78 -2.31 -0.56
N LEU A 84 14.01 -3.61 -0.51
CA LEU A 84 13.81 -4.48 0.65
C LEU A 84 15.18 -4.95 1.15
N ASP A 85 15.38 -5.03 2.45
CA ASP A 85 16.63 -5.48 3.08
C ASP A 85 16.31 -6.62 4.06
N SER A 86 16.91 -7.81 3.84
CA SER A 86 16.76 -8.99 4.69
C SER A 86 17.91 -9.96 4.44
N ASP A 87 18.65 -10.29 5.49
CA ASP A 87 19.74 -11.27 5.40
C ASP A 87 19.24 -12.64 4.93
N ALA A 88 18.01 -13.02 5.29
CA ALA A 88 17.38 -14.27 4.84
C ALA A 88 17.16 -14.35 3.32
N LEU A 89 17.10 -13.20 2.63
CA LEU A 89 16.95 -13.11 1.17
C LEU A 89 18.25 -12.70 0.46
N GLY A 90 19.35 -12.52 1.17
CA GLY A 90 20.65 -12.15 0.63
C GLY A 90 20.98 -10.66 0.76
N GLY A 91 20.34 -9.93 1.68
CA GLY A 91 20.62 -8.53 1.96
C GLY A 91 19.67 -7.56 1.24
N ARG A 92 20.23 -6.46 0.71
CA ARG A 92 19.45 -5.39 0.07
C ARG A 92 19.10 -5.71 -1.37
N LEU A 93 17.81 -5.82 -1.64
CA LEU A 93 17.21 -6.15 -2.93
C LEU A 93 16.45 -4.94 -3.49
N PRO A 94 16.81 -4.40 -4.66
CA PRO A 94 16.07 -3.33 -5.31
C PRO A 94 14.70 -3.84 -5.77
N VAL A 95 13.67 -3.01 -5.65
CA VAL A 95 12.34 -3.29 -6.22
C VAL A 95 12.40 -3.09 -7.73
N GLU A 96 12.19 -4.17 -8.49
CA GLU A 96 12.15 -4.14 -9.96
C GLU A 96 10.82 -3.58 -10.47
N ARG A 97 9.74 -3.97 -9.80
CA ARG A 97 8.38 -3.48 -10.04
C ARG A 97 7.56 -3.59 -8.76
N GLY A 98 6.81 -2.53 -8.45
CA GLY A 98 5.98 -2.50 -7.25
C GLY A 98 4.62 -1.89 -7.49
N TRP A 99 3.61 -2.46 -6.83
CA TRP A 99 2.23 -1.99 -6.78
C TRP A 99 1.85 -1.72 -5.33
N PHE A 100 1.05 -0.71 -5.16
CA PHE A 100 0.45 -0.32 -3.90
C PHE A 100 -1.03 -0.02 -4.12
N ASN A 101 -1.90 -0.53 -3.24
CA ASN A 101 -3.32 -0.21 -3.26
C ASN A 101 -3.74 0.30 -1.88
N LEU A 102 -4.42 1.44 -1.87
CA LEU A 102 -4.85 2.11 -0.65
C LEU A 102 -6.33 1.84 -0.39
N PHE A 103 -6.68 1.32 0.80
CA PHE A 103 -8.07 1.14 1.27
C PHE A 103 -8.99 0.36 0.33
N VAL A 104 -8.50 -0.71 -0.26
CA VAL A 104 -9.32 -1.63 -1.07
C VAL A 104 -10.35 -2.34 -0.19
N GLN A 105 -11.54 -2.55 -0.70
CA GLN A 105 -12.57 -3.29 0.01
C GLN A 105 -12.26 -4.79 -0.01
N SER A 106 -12.26 -5.45 1.16
CA SER A 106 -11.88 -6.86 1.30
C SER A 106 -13.05 -7.85 1.18
N GLY A 107 -14.25 -7.37 0.89
CA GLY A 107 -15.47 -8.19 0.84
C GLY A 107 -16.40 -7.98 2.05
N ASP A 108 -15.88 -7.55 3.18
CA ASP A 108 -16.68 -7.03 4.29
C ASP A 108 -16.83 -5.50 4.12
N LEU A 109 -18.03 -4.97 4.41
CA LEU A 109 -18.33 -3.54 4.17
C LEU A 109 -17.52 -2.61 5.09
N ASP A 110 -17.12 -3.10 6.25
CA ASP A 110 -16.44 -2.32 7.29
C ASP A 110 -14.91 -2.57 7.29
N GLU A 111 -14.41 -3.47 6.45
CA GLU A 111 -12.99 -3.80 6.35
C GLU A 111 -12.35 -3.11 5.13
N ARG A 112 -11.24 -2.43 5.36
CA ARG A 112 -10.38 -1.84 4.34
C ARG A 112 -8.97 -2.35 4.50
N ILE A 113 -8.33 -2.67 3.39
CA ILE A 113 -6.95 -3.16 3.38
C ILE A 113 -6.06 -2.28 2.53
N MET A 114 -4.80 -2.15 2.92
CA MET A 114 -3.74 -1.62 2.08
C MET A 114 -2.89 -2.79 1.61
N LYS A 115 -2.62 -2.86 0.30
CA LYS A 115 -1.85 -3.97 -0.29
C LYS A 115 -0.53 -3.48 -0.85
N TYR A 116 0.49 -4.32 -0.71
CA TYR A 116 1.82 -4.15 -1.29
C TYR A 116 2.16 -5.41 -2.08
N ARG A 117 2.72 -5.22 -3.28
CA ARG A 117 3.27 -6.30 -4.09
C ARG A 117 4.53 -5.80 -4.75
N LEU A 118 5.66 -6.49 -4.51
CA LEU A 118 6.96 -6.08 -5.02
C LEU A 118 7.62 -7.27 -5.71
N TRP A 119 8.11 -7.07 -6.90
CA TRP A 119 8.98 -8.02 -7.59
C TRP A 119 10.43 -7.70 -7.28
N LEU A 120 11.17 -8.74 -6.91
CA LEU A 120 12.55 -8.67 -6.46
C LEU A 120 13.32 -9.86 -7.05
N THR A 121 14.64 -9.70 -7.14
CA THR A 121 15.56 -10.81 -7.41
C THR A 121 16.53 -10.93 -6.25
N THR A 122 16.64 -12.11 -5.66
CA THR A 122 17.57 -12.40 -4.56
C THR A 122 19.02 -12.31 -5.03
N GLU A 123 19.98 -12.19 -4.10
CA GLU A 123 21.41 -12.22 -4.45
C GLU A 123 21.79 -13.48 -5.23
N GLY A 124 21.13 -14.61 -4.96
CA GLY A 124 21.31 -15.87 -5.70
C GLY A 124 20.68 -15.92 -7.10
N GLY A 125 20.02 -14.84 -7.55
CA GLY A 125 19.39 -14.73 -8.86
C GLY A 125 18.00 -15.35 -8.96
N SER A 126 17.36 -15.72 -7.84
CA SER A 126 16.00 -16.24 -7.83
C SER A 126 14.99 -15.09 -7.82
N ALA A 127 14.02 -15.15 -8.73
CA ALA A 127 12.89 -14.23 -8.73
C ALA A 127 11.99 -14.52 -7.53
N VAL A 128 11.56 -13.48 -6.81
CA VAL A 128 10.61 -13.59 -5.70
C VAL A 128 9.60 -12.45 -5.72
N THR A 129 8.46 -12.67 -5.11
CA THR A 129 7.43 -11.64 -4.91
C THR A 129 7.21 -11.43 -3.41
N PHE A 130 7.47 -10.23 -2.93
CA PHE A 130 7.00 -9.80 -1.63
C PHE A 130 5.54 -9.36 -1.77
N VAL A 131 4.67 -9.90 -0.93
CA VAL A 131 3.28 -9.48 -0.78
C VAL A 131 3.02 -9.11 0.66
N GLY A 132 2.20 -8.08 0.88
CA GLY A 132 1.85 -7.65 2.23
C GLY A 132 0.52 -6.93 2.26
N PHE A 133 -0.16 -6.99 3.40
CA PHE A 133 -1.37 -6.20 3.64
C PHE A 133 -1.39 -5.62 5.05
N LYS A 134 -1.98 -4.44 5.18
CA LYS A 134 -2.42 -3.84 6.44
C LYS A 134 -3.93 -3.96 6.52
N ASP A 135 -4.41 -4.45 7.64
CA ASP A 135 -5.84 -4.59 7.93
C ASP A 135 -6.31 -3.32 8.67
N VAL A 136 -7.24 -2.59 8.07
CA VAL A 136 -7.80 -1.36 8.65
C VAL A 136 -9.26 -1.61 8.97
N ARG A 137 -9.53 -2.10 10.20
CA ARG A 137 -10.87 -2.45 10.69
C ARG A 137 -11.46 -1.40 11.59
N ASP A 138 -12.80 -1.34 11.59
CA ASP A 138 -13.60 -0.53 12.51
C ASP A 138 -14.01 -1.37 13.73
N ASP A 139 -13.04 -1.89 14.51
CA ASP A 139 -13.31 -2.69 15.69
C ASP A 139 -13.28 -1.83 16.97
N PRO A 140 -14.34 -1.88 17.81
CA PRO A 140 -14.37 -1.16 19.08
C PRO A 140 -13.27 -1.67 20.03
N GLY A 141 -12.32 -0.82 20.36
CA GLY A 141 -11.25 -1.12 21.32
C GLY A 141 -9.91 -1.48 20.74
N PHE A 142 -9.76 -1.47 19.41
CA PHE A 142 -8.45 -1.58 18.75
C PHE A 142 -7.75 -0.21 18.65
N ASP A 143 -6.44 -0.23 18.76
CA ASP A 143 -5.62 0.97 18.61
C ASP A 143 -5.44 1.25 17.12
N LEU A 144 -6.07 2.33 16.63
CA LEU A 144 -5.93 2.85 15.24
C LEU A 144 -4.49 2.82 14.75
N TRP A 145 -3.55 3.07 15.68
CA TRP A 145 -2.13 3.06 15.39
C TRP A 145 -1.63 1.67 14.98
N ASP A 146 -1.99 0.62 15.74
CA ASP A 146 -1.53 -0.74 15.48
C ASP A 146 -2.08 -1.27 14.13
N ASP A 147 -3.33 -0.98 13.78
CA ASP A 147 -3.98 -1.42 12.55
C ASP A 147 -3.36 -0.80 11.29
N THR A 148 -3.06 0.50 11.34
CA THR A 148 -2.47 1.21 10.19
C THR A 148 -0.96 1.03 10.08
N THR A 149 -0.29 0.58 11.15
CA THR A 149 1.17 0.47 11.22
C THR A 149 1.68 -0.95 11.11
N THR A 150 0.82 -1.98 11.20
CA THR A 150 1.20 -3.39 11.13
C THR A 150 0.96 -3.96 9.73
N LEU A 151 2.01 -4.48 9.10
CA LEU A 151 1.99 -5.12 7.79
C LEU A 151 2.28 -6.61 7.92
N PHE A 152 1.32 -7.44 7.57
CA PHE A 152 1.49 -8.89 7.46
C PHE A 152 2.06 -9.22 6.10
N VAL A 153 3.14 -10.02 6.05
CA VAL A 153 3.89 -10.24 4.81
C VAL A 153 4.13 -11.72 4.53
N GLN A 154 4.18 -12.05 3.24
CA GLN A 154 4.73 -13.29 2.72
C GLN A 154 5.72 -12.98 1.59
N VAL A 155 6.69 -13.87 1.40
CA VAL A 155 7.55 -13.89 0.21
C VAL A 155 7.21 -15.15 -0.58
N LEU A 156 6.89 -14.98 -1.86
CA LEU A 156 6.46 -16.03 -2.77
C LEU A 156 7.57 -16.35 -3.77
N ASP A 157 7.62 -17.59 -4.23
CA ASP A 157 8.51 -18.02 -5.32
C ASP A 157 8.06 -17.42 -6.68
N GLY A 158 9.01 -16.92 -7.44
CA GLY A 158 8.77 -16.32 -8.74
C GLY A 158 8.14 -14.92 -8.72
N HIS A 159 7.97 -14.33 -9.90
CA HIS A 159 7.27 -13.06 -10.11
C HIS A 159 5.77 -13.32 -10.29
N VAL A 160 5.00 -13.21 -9.22
CA VAL A 160 3.54 -13.41 -9.20
C VAL A 160 2.84 -12.08 -9.51
N PRO A 161 2.10 -11.96 -10.64
CA PRO A 161 1.44 -10.71 -11.02
C PRO A 161 0.24 -10.37 -10.10
N PRO A 162 -0.21 -9.09 -10.05
CA PRO A 162 -1.48 -8.74 -9.45
C PRO A 162 -2.64 -9.54 -10.07
N GLY A 163 -3.69 -9.82 -9.28
CA GLY A 163 -4.85 -10.59 -9.72
C GLY A 163 -4.68 -12.11 -9.67
N ALA A 164 -3.48 -12.62 -9.36
CA ALA A 164 -3.27 -14.05 -9.08
C ALA A 164 -3.64 -14.41 -7.62
N ASP A 165 -4.18 -13.46 -6.87
CA ASP A 165 -4.46 -13.61 -5.44
C ASP A 165 -5.72 -14.43 -5.22
N VAL A 166 -5.63 -15.43 -4.37
CA VAL A 166 -6.76 -16.27 -3.96
C VAL A 166 -7.58 -15.59 -2.86
N ALA A 167 -6.94 -14.76 -2.04
CA ALA A 167 -7.57 -14.00 -0.96
C ALA A 167 -7.56 -12.48 -1.26
N ALA A 168 -8.53 -11.77 -0.72
CA ALA A 168 -8.62 -10.31 -0.83
C ALA A 168 -7.36 -9.59 -0.30
N THR A 169 -6.68 -10.18 0.71
CA THR A 169 -5.44 -9.68 1.29
C THR A 169 -4.22 -9.76 0.37
N GLY A 170 -4.28 -10.57 -0.70
CA GLY A 170 -3.14 -10.87 -1.55
C GLY A 170 -2.16 -11.89 -0.96
N LEU A 171 -2.40 -12.40 0.26
CA LEU A 171 -1.64 -13.51 0.81
C LEU A 171 -2.21 -14.85 0.31
N LEU A 172 -1.33 -15.83 0.21
CA LEU A 172 -1.69 -17.21 -0.10
C LEU A 172 -1.98 -18.01 1.18
N ASP A 173 -2.58 -19.20 1.02
CA ASP A 173 -2.68 -20.16 2.10
C ASP A 173 -1.28 -20.41 2.69
N PRO A 174 -1.11 -20.38 4.01
CA PRO A 174 0.19 -20.65 4.65
C PRO A 174 0.84 -21.98 4.27
N ALA A 175 0.05 -22.95 3.83
CA ALA A 175 0.54 -24.25 3.37
C ALA A 175 0.82 -24.30 1.86
N ASP A 176 0.60 -23.21 1.11
CA ASP A 176 0.89 -23.16 -0.32
C ASP A 176 2.41 -23.31 -0.55
N PRO A 177 2.83 -24.25 -1.41
CA PRO A 177 4.25 -24.53 -1.64
C PRO A 177 5.03 -23.38 -2.28
N SER A 178 4.34 -22.38 -2.85
CA SER A 178 4.99 -21.17 -3.38
C SER A 178 5.34 -20.16 -2.29
N VAL A 179 4.84 -20.32 -1.07
CA VAL A 179 5.20 -19.44 0.07
C VAL A 179 6.56 -19.83 0.60
N LEU A 180 7.55 -18.99 0.37
CA LEU A 180 8.93 -19.20 0.82
C LEU A 180 9.15 -18.81 2.28
N GLY A 181 8.40 -17.81 2.77
CA GLY A 181 8.51 -17.32 4.14
C GLY A 181 7.45 -16.28 4.46
N ALA A 182 7.34 -15.93 5.75
CA ALA A 182 6.37 -14.97 6.25
C ALA A 182 6.91 -14.17 7.43
N GLY A 183 6.22 -13.08 7.77
CA GLY A 183 6.61 -12.20 8.87
C GLY A 183 5.66 -11.02 9.08
N VAL A 184 6.09 -10.12 9.96
CA VAL A 184 5.35 -8.88 10.24
C VAL A 184 6.33 -7.71 10.29
N LEU A 185 6.00 -6.64 9.55
CA LEU A 185 6.71 -5.36 9.59
C LEU A 185 5.82 -4.31 10.25
N ARG A 186 6.46 -3.28 10.84
CA ARG A 186 5.76 -2.17 11.51
C ARG A 186 6.38 -0.84 11.18
N ILE A 187 5.56 0.21 11.10
CA ILE A 187 6.03 1.59 11.09
C ILE A 187 6.28 2.00 12.55
N ARG A 188 7.45 2.57 12.82
CA ARG A 188 7.70 3.19 14.13
C ARG A 188 7.09 4.60 14.19
N PRO A 189 6.68 5.09 15.38
CA PRO A 189 6.08 6.42 15.50
C PRO A 189 6.93 7.56 14.94
N LEU A 190 8.25 7.49 15.09
CA LEU A 190 9.17 8.49 14.55
C LEU A 190 9.26 8.42 13.03
N ASP A 191 9.28 7.20 12.46
CA ASP A 191 9.35 6.98 11.02
C ASP A 191 8.05 7.47 10.35
N PHE A 192 6.90 7.31 11.01
CA PHE A 192 5.62 7.85 10.54
C PHE A 192 5.61 9.39 10.52
N ALA A 193 6.14 10.04 11.58
CA ALA A 193 6.24 11.49 11.60
C ALA A 193 7.18 12.00 10.50
N GLU A 194 8.28 11.30 10.23
CA GLU A 194 9.19 11.60 9.14
C GLU A 194 8.51 11.39 7.78
N GLN A 195 7.76 10.30 7.59
CA GLN A 195 6.97 10.02 6.38
C GLN A 195 6.05 11.19 6.03
N MET A 196 5.42 11.83 7.02
CA MET A 196 4.56 13.00 6.80
C MET A 196 5.30 14.20 6.19
N THR A 197 6.61 14.25 6.28
CA THR A 197 7.45 15.33 5.71
C THR A 197 7.94 14.99 4.29
N THR A 198 7.78 13.76 3.82
CA THR A 198 8.33 13.29 2.53
C THR A 198 7.40 13.52 1.34
N PHE A 199 6.20 14.06 1.57
CA PHE A 199 5.25 14.29 0.47
C PHE A 199 5.80 15.23 -0.58
N THR A 200 5.80 14.77 -1.82
CA THR A 200 6.21 15.52 -3.01
C THR A 200 5.14 15.44 -4.09
N THR A 201 5.13 16.41 -4.99
CA THR A 201 4.21 16.45 -6.13
C THR A 201 4.94 16.85 -7.40
N THR A 202 4.46 16.35 -8.53
CA THR A 202 4.84 16.83 -9.86
C THR A 202 3.58 17.18 -10.65
N GLY A 203 3.67 18.13 -11.57
CA GLY A 203 2.51 18.61 -12.31
C GLY A 203 1.83 19.83 -11.67
N PRO A 204 0.73 20.32 -12.25
CA PRO A 204 0.02 21.52 -11.79
C PRO A 204 -0.79 21.26 -10.52
N GLY A 205 -0.91 22.26 -9.62
CA GLY A 205 -1.81 22.18 -8.45
C GLY A 205 -1.34 21.27 -7.32
N GLY A 206 -0.02 21.14 -7.10
CA GLY A 206 0.57 20.23 -6.14
C GLY A 206 0.00 20.32 -4.71
N ALA A 207 -0.22 21.53 -4.17
CA ALA A 207 -0.81 21.70 -2.84
C ALA A 207 -2.25 21.13 -2.75
N GLN A 208 -3.03 21.29 -3.83
CA GLN A 208 -4.38 20.74 -3.92
C GLN A 208 -4.34 19.20 -4.05
N ALA A 209 -3.36 18.64 -4.76
CA ALA A 209 -3.16 17.21 -4.89
C ALA A 209 -2.84 16.57 -3.53
N ILE A 210 -1.94 17.16 -2.74
CA ILE A 210 -1.65 16.71 -1.36
C ILE A 210 -2.93 16.79 -0.49
N ALA A 211 -3.69 17.87 -0.60
CA ALA A 211 -4.94 18.01 0.16
C ALA A 211 -5.98 16.94 -0.22
N ARG A 212 -6.07 16.56 -1.50
CA ARG A 212 -6.97 15.50 -1.99
C ARG A 212 -6.52 14.12 -1.49
N PHE A 213 -5.21 13.83 -1.58
CA PHE A 213 -4.65 12.59 -1.03
C PHE A 213 -4.89 12.51 0.49
N GLY A 214 -4.57 13.58 1.22
CA GLY A 214 -4.81 13.68 2.66
C GLY A 214 -6.29 13.56 3.02
N GLY A 215 -7.18 14.14 2.23
CA GLY A 215 -8.62 14.01 2.39
C GLY A 215 -9.13 12.58 2.21
N LEU A 216 -8.61 11.85 1.21
CA LEU A 216 -8.89 10.42 1.04
C LEU A 216 -8.37 9.62 2.25
N PHE A 217 -7.11 9.82 2.62
CA PHE A 217 -6.46 9.09 3.71
C PHE A 217 -7.14 9.36 5.06
N LEU A 218 -7.25 10.64 5.46
CA LEU A 218 -7.86 11.04 6.72
C LEU A 218 -9.37 10.84 6.73
N GLY A 219 -10.04 11.08 5.60
CA GLY A 219 -11.50 10.92 5.47
C GLY A 219 -11.92 9.46 5.61
N ARG A 220 -11.14 8.53 5.08
CA ARG A 220 -11.39 7.09 5.24
C ARG A 220 -11.09 6.64 6.67
N LEU A 221 -9.98 7.06 7.26
CA LEU A 221 -9.68 6.80 8.67
C LEU A 221 -10.79 7.38 9.57
N TRP A 222 -11.22 8.62 9.33
CA TRP A 222 -12.29 9.24 10.11
C TRP A 222 -13.65 8.55 9.91
N SER A 223 -13.98 8.07 8.71
CA SER A 223 -15.23 7.33 8.47
C SER A 223 -15.23 5.97 9.16
N THR A 224 -14.07 5.36 9.27
CA THR A 224 -13.87 4.07 9.96
C THR A 224 -13.95 4.26 11.49
N TYR A 225 -13.27 5.24 12.05
CA TYR A 225 -13.15 5.42 13.51
C TYR A 225 -14.05 6.51 14.11
N GLY A 226 -14.53 7.46 13.32
CA GLY A 226 -15.39 8.56 13.80
C GLY A 226 -16.83 8.13 14.14
N ARG A 227 -17.26 6.91 13.80
CA ARG A 227 -18.55 6.35 14.21
C ARG A 227 -18.53 5.87 15.65
N LEU A 228 -17.37 5.37 16.12
CA LEU A 228 -17.21 4.88 17.50
C LEU A 228 -17.37 5.99 18.53
N ALA A 229 -16.81 7.17 18.28
CA ALA A 229 -16.93 8.32 19.20
C ALA A 229 -18.37 8.81 19.40
N ARG A 230 -19.34 8.39 18.58
CA ARG A 230 -20.76 8.75 18.71
C ARG A 230 -21.61 7.69 19.39
N GLN A 231 -21.11 6.47 19.57
CA GLN A 231 -21.84 5.40 20.26
C GLN A 231 -21.60 5.40 21.76
N ASP A 232 -20.50 5.98 22.23
CA ASP A 232 -20.20 6.10 23.66
C ASP A 232 -20.91 7.28 24.35
N ASP A 233 -21.59 8.16 23.60
CA ASP A 233 -22.38 9.30 24.09
C ASP A 233 -23.90 9.06 24.05
N ALA A 234 -24.39 7.83 23.88
CA ALA A 234 -25.80 7.52 23.81
C ALA A 234 -26.31 6.60 24.96
#